data_7c11b908e50276500824d65283b27c55
#
_entry.id   7c11b908e50276500824d65283b27c55
#
_cell.length_a   1.000
_cell.length_b   1.000
_cell.length_c   1.000
_cell.angle_alpha   90.00
_cell.angle_beta   90.00
_cell.angle_gamma   90.00
#
_symmetry.space_group_name_H-M   'P 1'
#
loop_
_entity.id
_entity.type
_entity.pdbx_description
1 polymer ?
#
loop_
_entity_poly.entity_id
_entity_poly.type
_entity_poly.pdbx_seq_one_letter_code
_entity_poly.pdbx_strand_id
1 'polypeptide(L)'
;MQNTKGAKLTMKIAFTTLACPDWDFGKILEEAGRMGYPGIEIRGLDGEMRADRMPAFSAENAEATGKLFKEKALAIAGFGSSVSFHDASNFDEAVREGILAIDVCERMGIPGLRVFGDRIENADARAGVQDRVRRGIRQICEYARGKGIGVWLEIHGDFNTLENVMPVAEGLADCPEFGILWDIGNSDISYGANWREFYAGIKPFIRHTHIKDYKRSGDSIVYCAPGDGVIPIADIVAALRADGYDGWYSFEWEKKWHPELAEPEEVLPGYLAYMKKLLG
;
A
#
# COMPACT_ATOMS: atom_id res chain seq x y z
N MET A 1 16.17 39.11 6.56
CA MET A 1 15.27 38.45 5.60
C MET A 1 15.99 37.26 5.02
N GLN A 2 15.88 36.10 5.65
CA GLN A 2 16.46 34.85 5.13
C GLN A 2 15.46 34.24 4.16
N ASN A 3 15.91 34.11 2.93
CA ASN A 3 15.18 33.54 1.81
C ASN A 3 15.11 32.04 2.00
N THR A 4 14.04 31.52 2.62
CA THR A 4 13.73 30.10 2.64
C THR A 4 13.29 29.72 1.22
N LYS A 5 14.26 29.29 0.40
CA LYS A 5 13.96 28.56 -0.84
C LYS A 5 13.10 27.38 -0.45
N GLY A 6 11.82 27.40 -0.85
CA GLY A 6 10.90 26.28 -0.61
C GLY A 6 11.50 24.99 -1.14
N ALA A 7 11.71 24.05 -0.25
CA ALA A 7 11.99 22.68 -0.65
C ALA A 7 10.85 22.25 -1.57
N LYS A 8 11.19 21.92 -2.82
CA LYS A 8 10.23 21.38 -3.77
C LYS A 8 9.73 20.07 -3.15
N LEU A 9 8.50 20.07 -2.65
CA LEU A 9 7.89 18.84 -2.13
C LEU A 9 8.03 17.77 -3.23
N THR A 10 8.79 16.73 -2.93
CA THR A 10 8.96 15.62 -3.86
C THR A 10 7.62 14.91 -3.91
N MET A 11 6.97 14.90 -5.08
CA MET A 11 5.70 14.20 -5.24
C MET A 11 5.94 12.70 -5.00
N LYS A 12 5.34 12.15 -3.94
CA LYS A 12 5.46 10.72 -3.60
C LYS A 12 4.45 9.90 -4.41
N ILE A 13 4.78 9.61 -5.65
CA ILE A 13 3.98 8.81 -6.58
C ILE A 13 4.71 7.48 -6.81
N ALA A 14 4.01 6.37 -6.63
CA ALA A 14 4.53 5.03 -6.86
C ALA A 14 3.54 4.18 -7.67
N PHE A 15 3.97 3.00 -8.07
CA PHE A 15 3.10 1.91 -8.52
C PHE A 15 3.51 0.61 -7.84
N THR A 16 2.55 -0.31 -7.65
CA THR A 16 2.84 -1.64 -7.13
C THR A 16 3.36 -2.54 -8.24
N THR A 17 4.26 -3.47 -7.93
CA THR A 17 4.77 -4.45 -8.90
C THR A 17 3.71 -5.44 -9.39
N LEU A 18 2.49 -5.44 -8.83
CA LEU A 18 1.33 -6.14 -9.40
C LEU A 18 0.98 -5.66 -10.82
N ALA A 19 1.33 -4.43 -11.14
CA ALA A 19 1.07 -3.84 -12.45
C ALA A 19 1.87 -4.53 -13.58
N CYS A 20 3.01 -5.13 -13.25
CA CYS A 20 3.97 -5.66 -14.23
C CYS A 20 4.45 -7.07 -13.87
N PRO A 21 3.55 -8.07 -13.78
CA PRO A 21 3.88 -9.41 -13.29
C PRO A 21 4.90 -10.16 -14.14
N ASP A 22 5.02 -9.80 -15.43
CA ASP A 22 5.92 -10.42 -16.39
C ASP A 22 7.26 -9.67 -16.54
N TRP A 23 7.46 -8.57 -15.80
CA TRP A 23 8.73 -7.88 -15.78
C TRP A 23 9.64 -8.48 -14.71
N ASP A 24 10.88 -8.76 -15.07
CA ASP A 24 11.90 -9.05 -14.09
C ASP A 24 12.31 -7.80 -13.31
N PHE A 25 13.02 -7.99 -12.21
CA PHE A 25 13.44 -6.90 -11.34
C PHE A 25 14.25 -5.81 -12.07
N GLY A 26 15.13 -6.21 -13.00
CA GLY A 26 15.92 -5.27 -13.80
C GLY A 26 15.05 -4.37 -14.68
N LYS A 27 14.09 -4.99 -15.40
CA LYS A 27 13.12 -4.25 -16.24
C LYS A 27 12.24 -3.32 -15.42
N ILE A 28 11.79 -3.74 -14.22
CA ILE A 28 11.00 -2.87 -13.33
C ILE A 28 11.77 -1.59 -13.00
N LEU A 29 13.03 -1.69 -12.58
CA LEU A 29 13.86 -0.54 -12.24
C LEU A 29 14.16 0.34 -13.46
N GLU A 30 14.43 -0.26 -14.62
CA GLU A 30 14.71 0.47 -15.85
C GLU A 30 13.50 1.29 -16.31
N GLU A 31 12.34 0.65 -16.41
CA GLU A 31 11.12 1.28 -16.88
C GLU A 31 10.59 2.33 -15.91
N ALA A 32 10.62 2.07 -14.59
CA ALA A 32 10.25 3.06 -13.59
C ALA A 32 11.13 4.33 -13.69
N GLY A 33 12.45 4.15 -13.81
CA GLY A 33 13.40 5.25 -14.01
C GLY A 33 13.17 5.98 -15.33
N ARG A 34 12.94 5.27 -16.43
CA ARG A 34 12.67 5.84 -17.77
C ARG A 34 11.38 6.68 -17.78
N MET A 35 10.33 6.21 -17.13
CA MET A 35 9.07 6.93 -16.99
C MET A 35 9.17 8.12 -16.02
N GLY A 36 10.17 8.13 -15.13
CA GLY A 36 10.37 9.19 -14.14
C GLY A 36 9.45 9.04 -12.91
N TYR A 37 9.18 7.81 -12.50
CA TYR A 37 8.58 7.53 -11.20
C TYR A 37 9.56 7.86 -10.07
N PRO A 38 9.10 8.46 -8.97
CA PRO A 38 9.94 8.66 -7.79
C PRO A 38 10.04 7.42 -6.90
N GLY A 39 9.12 6.46 -7.04
CA GLY A 39 9.14 5.25 -6.21
C GLY A 39 8.39 4.06 -6.80
N ILE A 40 8.64 2.90 -6.22
CA ILE A 40 8.00 1.62 -6.53
C ILE A 40 7.56 1.00 -5.20
N GLU A 41 6.37 0.42 -5.17
CA GLU A 41 5.92 -0.43 -4.07
C GLU A 41 6.09 -1.89 -4.45
N ILE A 42 6.73 -2.65 -3.59
CA ILE A 42 7.02 -4.06 -3.86
C ILE A 42 5.86 -4.92 -3.36
N ARG A 43 5.20 -5.66 -4.27
CA ARG A 43 4.16 -6.65 -3.94
C ARG A 43 4.51 -8.05 -4.47
N GLY A 44 5.64 -8.21 -5.06
CA GLY A 44 6.20 -9.43 -5.61
C GLY A 44 7.31 -9.08 -6.59
N LEU A 45 8.34 -9.91 -6.67
CA LEU A 45 9.44 -9.81 -7.63
C LEU A 45 9.77 -11.20 -8.14
N ASP A 46 9.93 -11.33 -9.47
CA ASP A 46 10.35 -12.58 -10.12
C ASP A 46 9.49 -13.80 -9.71
N GLY A 47 8.18 -13.56 -9.49
CA GLY A 47 7.22 -14.58 -9.06
C GLY A 47 7.19 -14.88 -7.56
N GLU A 48 8.15 -14.38 -6.76
CA GLU A 48 8.17 -14.53 -5.31
C GLU A 48 7.38 -13.41 -4.62
N MET A 49 6.55 -13.78 -3.64
CA MET A 49 5.67 -12.85 -2.90
C MET A 49 6.15 -12.60 -1.47
N ARG A 50 7.00 -13.45 -0.92
CA ARG A 50 7.53 -13.32 0.44
C ARG A 50 8.83 -12.52 0.45
N ALA A 51 8.89 -11.47 1.26
CA ALA A 51 10.05 -10.60 1.39
C ALA A 51 11.35 -11.36 1.71
N ASP A 52 11.28 -12.28 2.66
CA ASP A 52 12.41 -13.07 3.17
C ASP A 52 12.97 -14.06 2.14
N ARG A 53 12.23 -14.31 1.05
CA ARG A 53 12.62 -15.23 -0.02
C ARG A 53 13.05 -14.54 -1.31
N MET A 54 12.91 -13.22 -1.41
CA MET A 54 13.33 -12.46 -2.60
C MET A 54 14.86 -12.37 -2.66
N PRO A 55 15.51 -12.96 -3.68
CA PRO A 55 16.98 -12.94 -3.77
C PRO A 55 17.55 -11.52 -3.78
N ALA A 56 16.87 -10.57 -4.45
CA ALA A 56 17.28 -9.17 -4.52
C ALA A 56 17.38 -8.50 -3.13
N PHE A 57 16.60 -8.96 -2.15
CA PHE A 57 16.54 -8.38 -0.79
C PHE A 57 17.26 -9.23 0.26
N SER A 58 17.94 -10.30 -0.15
CA SER A 58 18.76 -11.10 0.77
C SER A 58 19.85 -10.24 1.41
N ALA A 59 20.38 -10.68 2.56
CA ALA A 59 21.49 -9.98 3.22
C ALA A 59 22.73 -9.83 2.32
N GLU A 60 22.97 -10.80 1.44
CA GLU A 60 24.07 -10.80 0.49
C GLU A 60 23.90 -9.76 -0.62
N ASN A 61 22.68 -9.58 -1.14
CA ASN A 61 22.41 -8.76 -2.31
C ASN A 61 21.89 -7.35 -1.98
N ALA A 62 21.47 -7.10 -0.74
CA ALA A 62 20.80 -5.87 -0.35
C ALA A 62 21.58 -4.58 -0.64
N GLU A 63 22.91 -4.59 -0.43
CA GLU A 63 23.75 -3.43 -0.74
C GLU A 63 23.78 -3.13 -2.25
N ALA A 64 23.94 -4.16 -3.08
CA ALA A 64 23.94 -4.02 -4.53
C ALA A 64 22.57 -3.55 -5.03
N THR A 65 21.50 -4.13 -4.51
CA THR A 65 20.12 -3.72 -4.82
C THR A 65 19.87 -2.26 -4.41
N GLY A 66 20.29 -1.86 -3.22
CA GLY A 66 20.18 -0.47 -2.77
C GLY A 66 20.93 0.53 -3.65
N LYS A 67 22.09 0.13 -4.23
CA LYS A 67 22.81 0.94 -5.23
C LYS A 67 22.00 1.12 -6.50
N LEU A 68 21.37 0.06 -7.02
CA LEU A 68 20.53 0.13 -8.22
C LEU A 68 19.36 1.10 -8.05
N PHE A 69 18.66 1.08 -6.90
CA PHE A 69 17.60 2.06 -6.59
C PHE A 69 18.14 3.49 -6.59
N LYS A 70 19.28 3.74 -5.96
CA LYS A 70 19.93 5.06 -5.92
C LYS A 70 20.34 5.56 -7.30
N GLU A 71 20.94 4.72 -8.12
CA GLU A 71 21.35 5.04 -9.48
C GLU A 71 20.17 5.46 -10.37
N LYS A 72 19.00 4.86 -10.14
CA LYS A 72 17.76 5.20 -10.85
C LYS A 72 16.97 6.32 -10.17
N ALA A 73 17.46 6.88 -9.06
CA ALA A 73 16.75 7.86 -8.22
C ALA A 73 15.36 7.39 -7.78
N LEU A 74 15.21 6.10 -7.53
CA LEU A 74 13.97 5.45 -7.07
C LEU A 74 14.00 5.23 -5.57
N ALA A 75 12.85 5.41 -4.91
CA ALA A 75 12.60 4.96 -3.54
C ALA A 75 11.76 3.67 -3.56
N ILE A 76 11.84 2.88 -2.48
CA ILE A 76 10.85 1.82 -2.23
C ILE A 76 9.75 2.44 -1.36
N ALA A 77 8.54 2.54 -1.90
CA ALA A 77 7.42 3.23 -1.27
C ALA A 77 6.79 2.44 -0.13
N GLY A 78 6.88 1.11 -0.17
CA GLY A 78 6.32 0.17 0.78
C GLY A 78 6.54 -1.28 0.34
N PHE A 79 6.22 -2.20 1.24
CA PHE A 79 6.19 -3.64 0.93
C PHE A 79 4.79 -4.21 1.20
N GLY A 80 4.14 -4.71 0.17
CA GLY A 80 2.86 -5.40 0.25
C GLY A 80 3.05 -6.89 0.55
N SER A 81 2.93 -7.32 1.81
CA SER A 81 3.02 -8.73 2.17
C SER A 81 1.71 -9.50 1.94
N SER A 82 1.74 -10.83 2.11
CA SER A 82 0.53 -11.66 2.17
C SER A 82 0.10 -11.97 3.61
N VAL A 83 0.71 -11.33 4.59
CA VAL A 83 0.39 -11.52 6.01
C VAL A 83 -1.06 -11.14 6.27
N SER A 84 -1.84 -12.10 6.77
CA SER A 84 -3.25 -11.94 7.08
C SER A 84 -3.60 -12.66 8.39
N PHE A 85 -4.53 -12.08 9.17
CA PHE A 85 -4.85 -12.54 10.50
C PHE A 85 -6.30 -13.07 10.66
N HIS A 86 -7.07 -13.18 9.57
CA HIS A 86 -8.45 -13.67 9.67
C HIS A 86 -8.52 -15.15 10.06
N ASP A 87 -7.54 -15.95 9.67
CA ASP A 87 -7.46 -17.38 10.01
C ASP A 87 -6.69 -17.62 11.30
N ALA A 88 -7.38 -18.18 12.30
CA ALA A 88 -6.78 -18.50 13.58
C ALA A 88 -5.70 -19.59 13.48
N SER A 89 -5.85 -20.53 12.54
CA SER A 89 -4.90 -21.64 12.37
C SER A 89 -3.55 -21.20 11.81
N ASN A 90 -3.50 -20.05 11.14
CA ASN A 90 -2.30 -19.48 10.54
C ASN A 90 -1.68 -18.32 11.34
N PHE A 91 -2.19 -18.02 12.53
CA PHE A 91 -1.82 -16.81 13.27
C PHE A 91 -0.32 -16.70 13.56
N ASP A 92 0.29 -17.76 14.11
CA ASP A 92 1.71 -17.73 14.49
C ASP A 92 2.64 -17.66 13.26
N GLU A 93 2.26 -18.28 12.15
CA GLU A 93 3.02 -18.18 10.90
C GLU A 93 2.89 -16.79 10.29
N ALA A 94 1.71 -16.19 10.32
CA ALA A 94 1.49 -14.83 9.86
C ALA A 94 2.34 -13.81 10.65
N VAL A 95 2.39 -13.94 11.98
CA VAL A 95 3.28 -13.11 12.81
C VAL A 95 4.75 -13.32 12.44
N ARG A 96 5.19 -14.58 12.28
CA ARG A 96 6.57 -14.90 11.91
C ARG A 96 6.93 -14.32 10.54
N GLU A 97 6.06 -14.48 9.55
CA GLU A 97 6.26 -13.87 8.21
C GLU A 97 6.37 -12.36 8.29
N GLY A 98 5.49 -11.71 9.08
CA GLY A 98 5.55 -10.28 9.30
C GLY A 98 6.87 -9.82 9.92
N ILE A 99 7.38 -10.52 10.92
CA ILE A 99 8.68 -10.23 11.57
C ILE A 99 9.83 -10.36 10.55
N LEU A 100 9.87 -11.44 9.76
CA LEU A 100 10.88 -11.61 8.72
C LEU A 100 10.80 -10.52 7.64
N ALA A 101 9.59 -10.08 7.30
CA ALA A 101 9.40 -8.97 6.37
C ALA A 101 9.88 -7.62 6.95
N ILE A 102 9.72 -7.38 8.27
CA ILE A 102 10.29 -6.20 8.94
C ILE A 102 11.83 -6.19 8.84
N ASP A 103 12.50 -7.34 9.00
CA ASP A 103 13.95 -7.42 8.85
C ASP A 103 14.41 -7.06 7.42
N VAL A 104 13.64 -7.46 6.42
CA VAL A 104 13.89 -7.06 5.03
C VAL A 104 13.62 -5.55 4.85
N CYS A 105 12.53 -5.04 5.41
CA CYS A 105 12.22 -3.61 5.34
C CYS A 105 13.33 -2.76 5.97
N GLU A 106 13.86 -3.16 7.13
CA GLU A 106 14.98 -2.49 7.80
C GLU A 106 16.23 -2.50 6.92
N ARG A 107 16.60 -3.67 6.40
CA ARG A 107 17.78 -3.85 5.53
C ARG A 107 17.72 -3.02 4.26
N MET A 108 16.54 -2.92 3.66
CA MET A 108 16.32 -2.22 2.38
C MET A 108 15.91 -0.76 2.52
N GLY A 109 15.69 -0.27 3.74
CA GLY A 109 15.17 1.09 3.99
C GLY A 109 13.73 1.28 3.51
N ILE A 110 12.90 0.23 3.57
CA ILE A 110 11.48 0.27 3.19
C ILE A 110 10.68 0.86 4.35
N PRO A 111 9.86 1.91 4.12
CA PRO A 111 9.24 2.67 5.22
C PRO A 111 8.08 1.94 5.91
N GLY A 112 7.54 0.90 5.31
CA GLY A 112 6.43 0.19 5.93
C GLY A 112 6.04 -1.11 5.23
N LEU A 113 5.41 -1.96 6.02
CA LEU A 113 4.90 -3.28 5.68
C LEU A 113 3.37 -3.26 5.68
N ARG A 114 2.73 -3.64 4.59
CA ARG A 114 1.31 -3.85 4.53
C ARG A 114 0.93 -5.25 5.01
N VAL A 115 -0.13 -5.32 5.81
CA VAL A 115 -0.78 -6.55 6.29
C VAL A 115 -2.29 -6.47 6.10
N PHE A 116 -2.99 -7.61 6.17
CA PHE A 116 -4.43 -7.72 5.98
C PHE A 116 -5.19 -8.11 7.25
N GLY A 117 -6.42 -7.60 7.37
CA GLY A 117 -7.46 -8.16 8.23
C GLY A 117 -8.23 -9.27 7.51
N ASP A 118 -8.59 -9.01 6.26
CA ASP A 118 -9.24 -9.87 5.28
C ASP A 118 -10.69 -10.25 5.61
N ARG A 119 -11.00 -11.51 5.97
CA ARG A 119 -12.35 -12.04 6.03
C ARG A 119 -12.91 -12.07 7.44
N ILE A 120 -14.20 -11.78 7.55
CA ILE A 120 -15.05 -11.99 8.74
C ILE A 120 -16.20 -12.90 8.31
N GLU A 121 -16.21 -14.15 8.77
CA GLU A 121 -17.16 -15.17 8.29
C GLU A 121 -18.64 -14.79 8.55
N ASN A 122 -18.90 -14.20 9.70
CA ASN A 122 -20.23 -13.76 10.12
C ASN A 122 -20.13 -12.76 11.28
N ALA A 123 -21.29 -12.19 11.67
CA ALA A 123 -21.35 -11.18 12.73
C ALA A 123 -20.86 -11.69 14.10
N ASP A 124 -21.10 -12.96 14.42
CA ASP A 124 -20.68 -13.54 15.71
C ASP A 124 -19.15 -13.73 15.78
N ALA A 125 -18.49 -13.96 14.65
CA ALA A 125 -17.05 -14.11 14.58
C ALA A 125 -16.31 -12.76 14.60
N ARG A 126 -16.99 -11.64 14.30
CA ARG A 126 -16.40 -10.31 14.10
C ARG A 126 -15.45 -9.89 15.21
N ALA A 127 -15.92 -9.87 16.44
CA ALA A 127 -15.13 -9.42 17.58
C ALA A 127 -13.85 -10.28 17.78
N GLY A 128 -13.97 -11.60 17.56
CA GLY A 128 -12.83 -12.52 17.65
C GLY A 128 -11.81 -12.31 16.53
N VAL A 129 -12.27 -12.03 15.30
CA VAL A 129 -11.38 -11.73 14.17
C VAL A 129 -10.69 -10.38 14.40
N GLN A 130 -11.43 -9.33 14.78
CA GLN A 130 -10.86 -8.01 15.09
C GLN A 130 -9.81 -8.07 16.20
N ASP A 131 -10.06 -8.83 17.28
CA ASP A 131 -9.07 -9.03 18.35
C ASP A 131 -7.82 -9.76 17.84
N ARG A 132 -7.98 -10.78 17.01
CA ARG A 132 -6.86 -11.52 16.43
C ARG A 132 -6.03 -10.63 15.50
N VAL A 133 -6.65 -9.86 14.61
CA VAL A 133 -5.98 -8.90 13.74
C VAL A 133 -5.20 -7.87 14.59
N ARG A 134 -5.83 -7.29 15.59
CA ARG A 134 -5.21 -6.35 16.52
C ARG A 134 -3.98 -6.95 17.22
N ARG A 135 -4.08 -8.17 17.74
CA ARG A 135 -2.98 -8.86 18.43
C ARG A 135 -1.82 -9.19 17.50
N GLY A 136 -2.11 -9.65 16.28
CA GLY A 136 -1.08 -9.96 15.28
C GLY A 136 -0.31 -8.71 14.86
N ILE A 137 -1.02 -7.63 14.53
CA ILE A 137 -0.40 -6.36 14.17
C ILE A 137 0.42 -5.81 15.34
N ARG A 138 -0.08 -5.86 16.58
CA ARG A 138 0.65 -5.40 17.78
C ARG A 138 1.99 -6.10 17.92
N GLN A 139 2.05 -7.43 17.76
CA GLN A 139 3.31 -8.17 17.85
C GLN A 139 4.33 -7.73 16.80
N ILE A 140 3.88 -7.48 15.55
CA ILE A 140 4.78 -6.98 14.50
C ILE A 140 5.20 -5.53 14.80
N CYS A 141 4.31 -4.66 15.26
CA CYS A 141 4.65 -3.29 15.68
C CYS A 141 5.67 -3.26 16.82
N GLU A 142 5.51 -4.13 17.83
CA GLU A 142 6.47 -4.26 18.92
C GLU A 142 7.85 -4.66 18.42
N TYR A 143 7.93 -5.56 17.44
CA TYR A 143 9.20 -5.93 16.78
C TYR A 143 9.77 -4.81 15.92
N ALA A 144 8.93 -4.05 15.25
CA ALA A 144 9.32 -2.90 14.38
C ALA A 144 9.74 -1.66 15.20
N ARG A 145 9.50 -1.66 16.52
CA ARG A 145 9.75 -0.51 17.39
C ARG A 145 11.19 -0.03 17.31
N GLY A 146 11.34 1.26 17.03
CA GLY A 146 12.64 1.91 16.91
C GLY A 146 13.39 1.66 15.59
N LYS A 147 12.82 0.86 14.66
CA LYS A 147 13.41 0.58 13.34
C LYS A 147 12.98 1.60 12.28
N GLY A 148 12.00 2.47 12.58
CA GLY A 148 11.46 3.45 11.62
C GLY A 148 10.57 2.86 10.55
N ILE A 149 10.00 1.68 10.80
CA ILE A 149 9.15 0.93 9.86
C ILE A 149 7.72 0.91 10.38
N GLY A 150 6.78 1.32 9.53
CA GLY A 150 5.34 1.21 9.81
C GLY A 150 4.79 -0.19 9.52
N VAL A 151 3.73 -0.55 10.24
CA VAL A 151 2.91 -1.73 9.96
C VAL A 151 1.52 -1.25 9.59
N TRP A 152 1.12 -1.44 8.32
CA TRP A 152 -0.06 -0.81 7.77
C TRP A 152 -1.16 -1.84 7.50
N LEU A 153 -2.28 -1.71 8.20
CA LEU A 153 -3.49 -2.47 7.89
C LEU A 153 -4.13 -1.92 6.63
N GLU A 154 -4.20 -2.73 5.59
CA GLU A 154 -4.89 -2.34 4.37
C GLU A 154 -6.41 -2.40 4.53
N ILE A 155 -7.08 -1.40 3.98
CA ILE A 155 -8.53 -1.41 3.75
C ILE A 155 -8.83 -2.39 2.63
N HIS A 156 -9.17 -3.64 3.02
CA HIS A 156 -9.34 -4.77 2.10
C HIS A 156 -10.35 -5.79 2.66
N GLY A 157 -11.01 -6.52 1.77
CA GLY A 157 -11.98 -7.54 2.16
C GLY A 157 -13.07 -6.97 3.08
N ASP A 158 -13.38 -7.67 4.17
CA ASP A 158 -14.40 -7.22 5.12
C ASP A 158 -13.94 -6.04 5.99
N PHE A 159 -12.63 -5.71 6.00
CA PHE A 159 -12.09 -4.53 6.68
C PHE A 159 -12.23 -3.23 5.86
N ASN A 160 -13.10 -3.20 4.88
CA ASN A 160 -13.44 -2.02 4.09
C ASN A 160 -14.59 -1.18 4.70
N THR A 161 -14.99 -1.45 5.94
CA THR A 161 -16.00 -0.68 6.69
C THR A 161 -15.44 -0.13 8.00
N LEU A 162 -15.99 1.02 8.47
CA LEU A 162 -15.60 1.59 9.76
C LEU A 162 -15.92 0.65 10.92
N GLU A 163 -17.04 -0.07 10.85
CA GLU A 163 -17.42 -1.06 11.87
C GLU A 163 -16.34 -2.12 12.08
N ASN A 164 -15.64 -2.51 11.01
CA ASN A 164 -14.65 -3.57 11.07
C ASN A 164 -13.23 -3.04 11.32
N VAL A 165 -12.84 -1.91 10.73
CA VAL A 165 -11.46 -1.41 10.84
C VAL A 165 -11.22 -0.59 12.12
N MET A 166 -12.21 0.22 12.58
CA MET A 166 -11.98 1.17 13.67
C MET A 166 -11.67 0.51 15.02
N PRO A 167 -12.33 -0.61 15.43
CA PRO A 167 -11.97 -1.28 16.68
C PRO A 167 -10.52 -1.79 16.71
N VAL A 168 -9.96 -2.14 15.54
CA VAL A 168 -8.54 -2.50 15.42
C VAL A 168 -7.66 -1.26 15.50
N ALA A 169 -7.99 -0.21 14.75
CA ALA A 169 -7.20 1.01 14.69
C ALA A 169 -7.14 1.73 16.05
N GLU A 170 -8.27 1.89 16.71
CA GLU A 170 -8.36 2.50 18.05
C GLU A 170 -7.63 1.66 19.10
N GLY A 171 -7.72 0.33 18.99
CA GLY A 171 -7.00 -0.59 19.88
C GLY A 171 -5.48 -0.63 19.65
N LEU A 172 -4.97 0.03 18.59
CA LEU A 172 -3.54 0.16 18.26
C LEU A 172 -3.07 1.63 18.27
N ALA A 173 -3.90 2.57 18.74
CA ALA A 173 -3.57 4.00 18.75
C ALA A 173 -2.33 4.34 19.62
N ASP A 174 -1.96 3.46 20.54
CA ASP A 174 -0.75 3.54 21.37
C ASP A 174 0.52 2.97 20.70
N CYS A 175 0.40 2.40 19.48
CA CYS A 175 1.51 1.88 18.69
C CYS A 175 1.92 2.90 17.61
N PRO A 176 3.03 3.62 17.78
CA PRO A 176 3.44 4.63 16.78
C PRO A 176 3.80 4.05 15.42
N GLU A 177 4.16 2.76 15.36
CA GLU A 177 4.46 2.02 14.14
C GLU A 177 3.18 1.66 13.36
N PHE A 178 2.01 1.65 14.02
CA PHE A 178 0.75 1.31 13.37
C PHE A 178 0.28 2.40 12.42
N GLY A 179 -0.32 1.96 11.31
CA GLY A 179 -1.02 2.83 10.37
C GLY A 179 -2.05 2.09 9.55
N ILE A 180 -2.77 2.84 8.75
CA ILE A 180 -3.69 2.33 7.74
C ILE A 180 -3.11 2.60 6.37
N LEU A 181 -3.12 1.59 5.52
CA LEU A 181 -3.03 1.73 4.07
C LEU A 181 -4.45 1.88 3.55
N TRP A 182 -4.78 3.09 3.08
CA TRP A 182 -6.09 3.34 2.52
C TRP A 182 -6.14 2.98 1.05
N ASP A 183 -6.73 1.83 0.73
CA ASP A 183 -7.16 1.51 -0.62
C ASP A 183 -8.50 2.21 -0.87
N ILE A 184 -8.46 3.23 -1.73
CA ILE A 184 -9.64 4.05 -2.03
C ILE A 184 -10.69 3.28 -2.81
N GLY A 185 -10.27 2.32 -3.65
CA GLY A 185 -11.17 1.47 -4.42
C GLY A 185 -11.95 0.50 -3.55
N ASN A 186 -11.25 -0.15 -2.61
CA ASN A 186 -11.89 -1.09 -1.69
C ASN A 186 -12.91 -0.39 -0.77
N SER A 187 -12.59 0.80 -0.27
CA SER A 187 -13.55 1.57 0.53
C SER A 187 -14.73 2.12 -0.30
N ASP A 188 -14.53 2.43 -1.59
CA ASP A 188 -15.62 2.88 -2.47
C ASP A 188 -16.69 1.81 -2.67
N ILE A 189 -16.33 0.53 -2.61
CA ILE A 189 -17.29 -0.59 -2.69
C ILE A 189 -18.38 -0.44 -1.62
N SER A 190 -18.01 -0.06 -0.39
CA SER A 190 -18.92 0.06 0.73
C SER A 190 -19.51 1.46 0.92
N TYR A 191 -18.76 2.51 0.59
CA TYR A 191 -19.15 3.89 0.88
C TYR A 191 -19.50 4.72 -0.36
N GLY A 192 -18.94 4.45 -1.52
CA GLY A 192 -19.22 5.18 -2.77
C GLY A 192 -19.18 6.70 -2.56
N ALA A 193 -20.29 7.38 -2.85
CA ALA A 193 -20.42 8.83 -2.68
C ALA A 193 -20.21 9.33 -1.22
N ASN A 194 -20.33 8.44 -0.24
CA ASN A 194 -20.12 8.75 1.17
C ASN A 194 -18.67 8.57 1.64
N TRP A 195 -17.71 8.48 0.73
CA TRP A 195 -16.29 8.27 1.05
C TRP A 195 -15.73 9.23 2.12
N ARG A 196 -16.32 10.45 2.24
CA ARG A 196 -15.90 11.44 3.26
C ARG A 196 -16.17 10.99 4.69
N GLU A 197 -17.23 10.22 4.89
CA GLU A 197 -17.55 9.61 6.19
C GLU A 197 -16.46 8.58 6.56
N PHE A 198 -16.13 7.70 5.62
CA PHE A 198 -15.07 6.72 5.82
C PHE A 198 -13.73 7.40 6.08
N TYR A 199 -13.35 8.36 5.23
CA TYR A 199 -12.13 9.14 5.38
C TYR A 199 -12.01 9.82 6.74
N ALA A 200 -13.08 10.46 7.22
CA ALA A 200 -13.09 11.14 8.52
C ALA A 200 -12.77 10.18 9.68
N GLY A 201 -13.25 8.94 9.60
CA GLY A 201 -12.95 7.91 10.60
C GLY A 201 -11.50 7.47 10.61
N ILE A 202 -10.96 7.15 9.44
CA ILE A 202 -9.60 6.56 9.33
C ILE A 202 -8.47 7.58 9.23
N LYS A 203 -8.77 8.85 8.92
CA LYS A 203 -7.80 9.91 8.63
C LYS A 203 -6.61 9.99 9.60
N PRO A 204 -6.76 9.87 10.95
CA PRO A 204 -5.62 9.97 11.87
C PRO A 204 -4.58 8.85 11.68
N PHE A 205 -5.00 7.74 11.10
CA PHE A 205 -4.20 6.53 10.97
C PHE A 205 -3.59 6.36 9.59
N ILE A 206 -4.00 7.12 8.57
CA ILE A 206 -3.53 6.93 7.18
C ILE A 206 -2.02 7.21 7.11
N ARG A 207 -1.27 6.23 6.56
CA ARG A 207 0.18 6.33 6.33
C ARG A 207 0.57 6.07 4.88
N HIS A 208 -0.26 5.32 4.15
CA HIS A 208 -0.05 4.97 2.75
C HIS A 208 -1.38 4.92 2.01
N THR A 209 -1.37 5.07 0.68
CA THR A 209 -2.60 4.97 -0.13
C THR A 209 -2.39 4.12 -1.35
N HIS A 210 -3.36 3.24 -1.64
CA HIS A 210 -3.53 2.63 -2.94
C HIS A 210 -4.55 3.42 -3.76
N ILE A 211 -4.15 3.76 -4.98
CA ILE A 211 -4.97 4.45 -5.95
C ILE A 211 -5.32 3.46 -7.05
N LYS A 212 -6.59 3.27 -7.28
CA LYS A 212 -7.16 2.49 -8.39
C LYS A 212 -8.46 3.12 -8.82
N ASP A 213 -8.98 2.75 -9.98
CA ASP A 213 -10.27 3.21 -10.49
C ASP A 213 -10.98 2.09 -11.24
N TYR A 214 -12.29 2.16 -11.28
CA TYR A 214 -13.11 1.19 -11.99
C TYR A 214 -14.41 1.80 -12.49
N LYS A 215 -15.01 1.15 -13.47
CA LYS A 215 -16.39 1.40 -13.94
C LYS A 215 -17.32 0.34 -13.38
N ARG A 216 -18.54 0.71 -13.07
CA ARG A 216 -19.59 -0.25 -12.71
C ARG A 216 -20.24 -0.81 -13.98
N SER A 217 -20.38 -2.13 -14.05
CA SER A 217 -21.07 -2.84 -15.14
C SER A 217 -22.07 -3.81 -14.52
N GLY A 218 -23.30 -3.34 -14.31
CA GLY A 218 -24.28 -4.04 -13.46
C GLY A 218 -23.75 -4.19 -12.04
N ASP A 219 -23.72 -5.43 -11.53
CA ASP A 219 -23.19 -5.76 -10.19
C ASP A 219 -21.69 -5.99 -10.17
N SER A 220 -21.01 -5.89 -11.32
CA SER A 220 -19.57 -6.12 -11.44
C SER A 220 -18.81 -4.81 -11.55
N ILE A 221 -17.50 -4.86 -11.23
CA ILE A 221 -16.56 -3.76 -11.49
C ILE A 221 -15.62 -4.16 -12.63
N VAL A 222 -15.20 -3.16 -13.42
CA VAL A 222 -14.20 -3.30 -14.46
C VAL A 222 -13.15 -2.23 -14.24
N TYR A 223 -11.93 -2.64 -13.91
CA TYR A 223 -10.82 -1.70 -13.68
C TYR A 223 -10.54 -0.86 -14.93
N CYS A 224 -10.22 0.41 -14.71
CA CYS A 224 -9.90 1.36 -15.76
C CYS A 224 -8.77 2.30 -15.31
N ALA A 225 -8.28 3.12 -16.25
CA ALA A 225 -7.29 4.12 -15.90
C ALA A 225 -7.84 5.12 -14.87
N PRO A 226 -7.04 5.56 -13.89
CA PRO A 226 -7.46 6.52 -12.89
C PRO A 226 -7.96 7.83 -13.49
N GLY A 227 -9.18 8.22 -13.10
CA GLY A 227 -9.92 9.37 -13.63
C GLY A 227 -10.94 9.04 -14.72
N ASP A 228 -10.97 7.79 -15.22
CA ASP A 228 -11.95 7.31 -16.19
C ASP A 228 -13.12 6.53 -15.56
N GLY A 229 -13.02 6.28 -14.27
CA GLY A 229 -13.97 5.48 -13.50
C GLY A 229 -14.90 6.30 -12.61
N VAL A 230 -15.38 5.66 -11.54
CA VAL A 230 -16.38 6.23 -10.63
C VAL A 230 -15.78 6.81 -9.35
N ILE A 231 -14.52 6.50 -9.04
CA ILE A 231 -13.87 6.92 -7.80
C ILE A 231 -13.50 8.40 -7.90
N PRO A 232 -13.89 9.25 -6.93
CA PRO A 232 -13.59 10.68 -6.97
C PRO A 232 -12.14 10.97 -6.55
N ILE A 233 -11.16 10.38 -7.28
CA ILE A 233 -9.73 10.43 -6.95
C ILE A 233 -9.23 11.86 -6.75
N ALA A 234 -9.64 12.79 -7.60
CA ALA A 234 -9.21 14.19 -7.49
C ALA A 234 -9.66 14.83 -6.17
N ASP A 235 -10.89 14.58 -5.74
CA ASP A 235 -11.42 15.08 -4.47
C ASP A 235 -10.74 14.43 -3.26
N ILE A 236 -10.48 13.12 -3.34
CA ILE A 236 -9.76 12.36 -2.30
C ILE A 236 -8.33 12.90 -2.15
N VAL A 237 -7.60 13.06 -3.25
CA VAL A 237 -6.24 13.62 -3.24
C VAL A 237 -6.23 15.05 -2.70
N ALA A 238 -7.22 15.87 -3.07
CA ALA A 238 -7.35 17.24 -2.55
C ALA A 238 -7.60 17.25 -1.03
N ALA A 239 -8.45 16.34 -0.51
CA ALA A 239 -8.69 16.22 0.92
C ALA A 239 -7.45 15.76 1.69
N LEU A 240 -6.75 14.72 1.20
CA LEU A 240 -5.50 14.24 1.78
C LEU A 240 -4.45 15.37 1.87
N ARG A 241 -4.27 16.13 0.79
CA ARG A 241 -3.34 17.27 0.75
C ARG A 241 -3.74 18.38 1.73
N ALA A 242 -5.03 18.72 1.80
CA ALA A 242 -5.53 19.72 2.71
C ALA A 242 -5.28 19.38 4.18
N ASP A 243 -5.30 18.09 4.50
CA ASP A 243 -5.03 17.55 5.84
C ASP A 243 -3.53 17.25 6.08
N GLY A 244 -2.65 17.60 5.15
CA GLY A 244 -1.20 17.47 5.31
C GLY A 244 -0.64 16.07 5.12
N TYR A 245 -1.36 15.19 4.38
CA TYR A 245 -0.85 13.86 4.07
C TYR A 245 0.48 13.94 3.31
N ASP A 246 1.49 13.28 3.85
CA ASP A 246 2.85 13.20 3.29
C ASP A 246 3.27 11.74 3.00
N GLY A 247 2.31 10.87 2.71
CA GLY A 247 2.56 9.49 2.28
C GLY A 247 2.64 9.36 0.76
N TRP A 248 2.76 8.11 0.30
CA TRP A 248 2.80 7.76 -1.10
C TRP A 248 1.39 7.60 -1.69
N TYR A 249 1.21 8.04 -2.92
CA TYR A 249 0.08 7.73 -3.78
C TYR A 249 0.52 6.59 -4.70
N SER A 250 0.22 5.36 -4.32
CA SER A 250 0.69 4.16 -5.02
C SER A 250 -0.40 3.61 -5.92
N PHE A 251 -0.10 3.46 -7.21
CA PHE A 251 -1.03 2.88 -8.16
C PHE A 251 -1.08 1.37 -8.01
N GLU A 252 -2.23 0.85 -7.64
CA GLU A 252 -2.46 -0.58 -7.59
C GLU A 252 -3.21 -1.05 -8.85
N TRP A 253 -2.45 -1.35 -9.89
CA TRP A 253 -2.96 -1.96 -11.11
C TRP A 253 -2.85 -3.47 -10.98
N GLU A 254 -3.98 -4.14 -10.86
CA GLU A 254 -4.05 -5.55 -10.45
C GLU A 254 -3.85 -6.54 -11.61
N LYS A 255 -2.99 -6.22 -12.60
CA LYS A 255 -2.75 -7.05 -13.78
C LYS A 255 -2.31 -8.49 -13.44
N LYS A 256 -1.60 -8.67 -12.32
CA LYS A 256 -1.23 -10.01 -11.84
C LYS A 256 -2.43 -10.93 -11.61
N TRP A 257 -3.54 -10.36 -11.15
CA TRP A 257 -4.77 -11.10 -10.86
C TRP A 257 -5.80 -11.02 -11.99
N HIS A 258 -5.64 -10.02 -12.85
CA HIS A 258 -6.50 -9.69 -13.98
C HIS A 258 -5.67 -9.56 -15.25
N PRO A 259 -5.23 -10.69 -15.87
CA PRO A 259 -4.33 -10.66 -17.04
C PRO A 259 -4.91 -9.91 -18.25
N GLU A 260 -6.24 -9.75 -18.31
CA GLU A 260 -6.96 -9.03 -19.36
C GLU A 260 -6.78 -7.50 -19.28
N LEU A 261 -6.27 -6.97 -18.18
CA LEU A 261 -6.03 -5.53 -18.02
C LEU A 261 -4.93 -5.03 -18.97
N ALA A 262 -4.98 -3.73 -19.28
CA ALA A 262 -3.99 -3.07 -20.13
C ALA A 262 -2.55 -3.30 -19.64
N GLU A 263 -1.61 -3.29 -20.59
CA GLU A 263 -0.20 -3.50 -20.31
C GLU A 263 0.41 -2.35 -19.47
N PRO A 264 1.40 -2.63 -18.62
CA PRO A 264 2.01 -1.61 -17.78
C PRO A 264 2.62 -0.46 -18.60
N GLU A 265 3.14 -0.74 -19.79
CA GLU A 265 3.69 0.27 -20.71
C GLU A 265 2.63 1.30 -21.16
N GLU A 266 1.35 0.92 -21.15
CA GLU A 266 0.24 1.79 -21.54
C GLU A 266 -0.29 2.57 -20.33
N VAL A 267 -0.52 1.90 -19.20
CA VAL A 267 -1.24 2.48 -18.07
C VAL A 267 -0.36 3.27 -17.11
N LEU A 268 0.89 2.83 -16.85
CA LEU A 268 1.76 3.49 -15.89
C LEU A 268 2.12 4.94 -16.27
N PRO A 269 2.46 5.28 -17.52
CA PRO A 269 2.70 6.67 -17.90
C PRO A 269 1.47 7.56 -17.71
N GLY A 270 0.28 7.03 -18.00
CA GLY A 270 -1.00 7.73 -17.82
C GLY A 270 -1.27 8.09 -16.36
N TYR A 271 -1.10 7.11 -15.46
CA TYR A 271 -1.25 7.35 -14.02
C TYR A 271 -0.27 8.40 -13.50
N LEU A 272 1.01 8.29 -13.86
CA LEU A 272 2.02 9.25 -13.44
C LEU A 272 1.68 10.68 -13.89
N ALA A 273 1.23 10.83 -15.14
CA ALA A 273 0.81 12.14 -15.68
C ALA A 273 -0.43 12.68 -14.95
N TYR A 274 -1.43 11.81 -14.69
CA TYR A 274 -2.63 12.16 -13.95
C TYR A 274 -2.31 12.65 -12.53
N MET A 275 -1.50 11.91 -11.79
CA MET A 275 -1.13 12.30 -10.43
C MET A 275 -0.25 13.55 -10.38
N LYS A 276 0.67 13.73 -11.31
CA LYS A 276 1.45 14.97 -11.42
C LYS A 276 0.56 16.19 -11.63
N LYS A 277 -0.54 16.07 -12.38
CA LYS A 277 -1.53 17.15 -12.56
C LYS A 277 -2.28 17.44 -11.27
N LEU A 278 -2.62 16.44 -10.46
CA LEU A 278 -3.34 16.64 -9.20
C LEU A 278 -2.45 17.18 -8.08
N LEU A 279 -1.18 16.83 -8.08
CA LEU A 279 -0.22 17.17 -7.02
C LEU A 279 0.59 18.46 -7.32
N GLY A 280 0.71 18.85 -8.57
CA GLY A 280 1.41 20.06 -9.01
C GLY A 280 0.54 21.26 -8.96
#